data_2097aa8c8111bc6dddddeb5e21958576
#
_entry.id   2097aa8c8111bc6dddddeb5e21958576
#
_cell.length_a   1.000
_cell.length_b   1.000
_cell.length_c   1.000
_cell.angle_alpha   90.00
_cell.angle_beta   90.00
_cell.angle_gamma   90.00
#
_symmetry.space_group_name_H-M   'P 1'
#
loop_
_entity.id
_entity.type
_entity.pdbx_description
1 polymer ?
#
loop_
_entity_poly.entity_id
_entity_poly.type
_entity_poly.pdbx_seq_one_letter_code
_entity_poly.pdbx_strand_id
1 'polypeptide(L)'
;MKAVVVYESHWGNTAAIARAIAEGIGPEARAMSTADATSEAIAEADLIVAGAPLLGFSLGTESMVKGLAGEAAKAPSPPDLSHPSMRSWLEGLGKGSGRAAAFETRIWWSPGSAAKTILGKLQAAGYTPAAKPERFMVKGRYGPLKDGELERAKAWGAEMAKALSGQP
;
A
#
# COMPACT_ATOMS: atom_id res chain seq x y z
N MET A 1 0.08 -18.37 -6.77
CA MET A 1 0.01 -17.72 -5.43
C MET A 1 -0.96 -16.57 -5.52
N LYS A 2 -2.07 -16.69 -4.83
CA LYS A 2 -3.07 -15.63 -4.76
C LYS A 2 -2.55 -14.48 -3.89
N ALA A 3 -2.46 -13.30 -4.45
CA ALA A 3 -2.00 -12.12 -3.72
C ALA A 3 -2.95 -10.93 -3.91
N VAL A 4 -3.10 -10.14 -2.86
CA VAL A 4 -3.88 -8.91 -2.89
C VAL A 4 -2.99 -7.75 -2.48
N VAL A 5 -2.91 -6.73 -3.34
CA VAL A 5 -2.17 -5.50 -3.07
C VAL A 5 -3.19 -4.39 -2.78
N VAL A 6 -3.36 -4.08 -1.50
CA VAL A 6 -4.36 -3.11 -1.03
C VAL A 6 -3.72 -1.73 -0.93
N TYR A 7 -4.39 -0.71 -1.43
CA TYR A 7 -3.88 0.66 -1.40
C TYR A 7 -4.90 1.70 -0.94
N GLU A 8 -4.38 2.72 -0.28
CA GLU A 8 -4.99 4.03 -0.12
C GLU A 8 -4.26 4.99 -1.06
N SER A 9 -4.98 5.68 -1.95
CA SER A 9 -4.37 6.58 -2.93
C SER A 9 -5.29 7.77 -3.22
N HIS A 10 -4.76 8.98 -3.13
CA HIS A 10 -5.52 10.21 -3.28
C HIS A 10 -5.29 10.90 -4.64
N TRP A 11 -4.11 10.75 -5.22
CA TRP A 11 -3.73 11.30 -6.54
C TRP A 11 -3.17 10.26 -7.50
N GLY A 12 -3.34 8.97 -7.19
CA GLY A 12 -3.02 7.87 -8.08
C GLY A 12 -1.61 7.31 -7.96
N ASN A 13 -0.70 7.91 -7.20
CA ASN A 13 0.68 7.44 -7.10
C ASN A 13 0.79 6.10 -6.37
N THR A 14 0.16 5.98 -5.20
CA THR A 14 0.16 4.73 -4.43
C THR A 14 -0.56 3.60 -5.18
N ALA A 15 -1.66 3.93 -5.88
CA ALA A 15 -2.37 2.98 -6.73
C ALA A 15 -1.50 2.47 -7.89
N ALA A 16 -0.71 3.33 -8.53
CA ALA A 16 0.19 2.94 -9.60
C ALA A 16 1.28 1.98 -9.10
N ILE A 17 1.87 2.27 -7.94
CA ILE A 17 2.83 1.36 -7.28
C ILE A 17 2.17 0.02 -6.96
N ALA A 18 0.96 0.03 -6.40
CA ALA A 18 0.24 -1.20 -6.07
C ALA A 18 0.02 -2.10 -7.29
N ARG A 19 -0.35 -1.51 -8.43
CA ARG A 19 -0.54 -2.25 -9.69
C ARG A 19 0.78 -2.84 -10.20
N ALA A 20 1.87 -2.07 -10.13
CA ALA A 20 3.19 -2.55 -10.53
C ALA A 20 3.68 -3.70 -9.64
N ILE A 21 3.44 -3.63 -8.33
CA ILE A 21 3.73 -4.73 -7.40
C ILE A 21 2.93 -5.98 -7.78
N ALA A 22 1.63 -5.84 -8.00
CA ALA A 22 0.76 -6.96 -8.38
C ALA A 22 1.20 -7.60 -9.70
N GLU A 23 1.56 -6.79 -10.70
CA GLU A 23 2.12 -7.27 -11.97
C GLU A 23 3.40 -8.08 -11.76
N GLY A 24 4.27 -7.61 -10.87
CA GLY A 24 5.52 -8.32 -10.52
C GLY A 24 5.28 -9.64 -9.80
N ILE A 25 4.28 -9.70 -8.91
CA ILE A 25 3.92 -10.94 -8.21
C ILE A 25 3.39 -12.00 -9.19
N GLY A 26 2.60 -11.61 -10.17
CA GLY A 26 2.12 -12.53 -11.20
C GLY A 26 0.61 -12.48 -11.44
N PRO A 27 0.10 -13.36 -12.32
CA PRO A 27 -1.26 -13.26 -12.87
C PRO A 27 -2.39 -13.49 -11.86
N GLU A 28 -2.12 -14.11 -10.73
CA GLU A 28 -3.11 -14.30 -9.66
C GLU A 28 -3.10 -13.17 -8.60
N ALA A 29 -2.24 -12.17 -8.79
CA ALA A 29 -2.20 -11.00 -7.92
C ALA A 29 -3.13 -9.91 -8.43
N ARG A 30 -3.79 -9.20 -7.49
CA ARG A 30 -4.72 -8.11 -7.80
C ARG A 30 -4.40 -6.90 -6.94
N ALA A 31 -4.36 -5.73 -7.56
CA ALA A 31 -4.33 -4.46 -6.84
C ALA A 31 -5.77 -3.95 -6.67
N MET A 32 -6.13 -3.55 -5.46
CA MET A 32 -7.45 -3.01 -5.15
C MET A 32 -7.39 -1.95 -4.07
N SER A 33 -8.35 -1.03 -4.10
CA SER A 33 -8.47 0.00 -3.08
C SER A 33 -8.89 -0.59 -1.74
N THR A 34 -8.72 0.19 -0.68
CA THR A 34 -9.26 -0.17 0.65
C THR A 34 -10.77 -0.34 0.66
N ALA A 35 -11.50 0.29 -0.28
CA ALA A 35 -12.94 0.10 -0.42
C ALA A 35 -13.30 -1.28 -1.00
N ASP A 36 -12.49 -1.77 -1.95
CA ASP A 36 -12.73 -3.04 -2.64
C ASP A 36 -12.14 -4.23 -1.88
N ALA A 37 -11.17 -4.00 -1.01
CA ALA A 37 -10.49 -5.02 -0.20
C ALA A 37 -11.34 -5.45 0.99
N THR A 38 -12.52 -5.98 0.72
CA THR A 38 -13.42 -6.53 1.75
C THR A 38 -12.83 -7.80 2.36
N SER A 39 -13.36 -8.23 3.50
CA SER A 39 -12.93 -9.47 4.15
C SER A 39 -13.04 -10.68 3.22
N GLU A 40 -14.08 -10.73 2.39
CA GLU A 40 -14.28 -11.80 1.41
C GLU A 40 -13.24 -11.72 0.28
N ALA A 41 -12.93 -10.50 -0.18
CA ALA A 41 -11.97 -10.30 -1.27
C ALA A 41 -10.55 -10.73 -0.92
N ILE A 42 -10.18 -10.66 0.36
CA ILE A 42 -8.84 -11.01 0.86
C ILE A 42 -8.77 -12.38 1.53
N ALA A 43 -9.90 -13.05 1.78
CA ALA A 43 -9.98 -14.28 2.59
C ALA A 43 -9.09 -15.42 2.08
N GLU A 44 -8.90 -15.52 0.78
CA GLU A 44 -8.11 -16.60 0.14
C GLU A 44 -6.70 -16.15 -0.28
N ALA A 45 -6.25 -14.98 0.14
CA ALA A 45 -4.94 -14.48 -0.23
C ALA A 45 -3.81 -15.17 0.56
N ASP A 46 -2.86 -15.74 -0.15
CA ASP A 46 -1.61 -16.28 0.43
C ASP A 46 -0.70 -15.13 0.91
N LEU A 47 -0.78 -14.00 0.22
CA LEU A 47 -0.01 -12.79 0.48
C LEU A 47 -0.90 -11.54 0.42
N ILE A 48 -0.86 -10.74 1.47
CA ILE A 48 -1.43 -9.40 1.49
C ILE A 48 -0.28 -8.38 1.48
N VAL A 49 -0.28 -7.49 0.52
CA VAL A 49 0.61 -6.32 0.47
C VAL A 49 -0.24 -5.08 0.67
N ALA A 50 0.06 -4.25 1.66
CA ALA A 50 -0.72 -3.05 1.92
C ALA A 50 0.15 -1.79 1.85
N GLY A 51 -0.37 -0.73 1.25
CA GLY A 51 0.35 0.51 1.05
C GLY A 51 -0.49 1.77 1.10
N ALA A 52 0.15 2.84 1.55
CA ALA A 52 -0.46 4.16 1.71
C ALA A 52 0.58 5.26 1.52
N PRO A 53 0.14 6.49 1.21
CA PRO A 53 1.04 7.64 1.27
C PRO A 53 1.45 7.94 2.70
N LEU A 54 2.69 8.38 2.88
CA LEU A 54 3.14 8.94 4.15
C LEU A 54 2.44 10.30 4.36
N LEU A 55 1.63 10.39 5.41
CA LEU A 55 0.98 11.63 5.84
C LEU A 55 1.42 11.97 7.27
N GLY A 56 2.00 13.14 7.44
CA GLY A 56 2.68 13.46 8.68
C GLY A 56 3.89 12.56 8.87
N PHE A 57 3.95 11.84 9.97
CA PHE A 57 5.08 10.97 10.31
C PHE A 57 4.75 9.46 10.17
N SER A 58 3.53 9.11 9.76
CA SER A 58 3.05 7.74 9.70
C SER A 58 1.86 7.62 8.74
N LEU A 59 0.91 6.76 9.07
CA LEU A 59 -0.40 6.72 8.41
C LEU A 59 -1.20 7.98 8.73
N GLY A 60 -1.88 8.53 7.74
CA GLY A 60 -2.82 9.61 7.95
C GLY A 60 -3.92 9.23 8.94
N THR A 61 -4.27 10.17 9.81
CA THR A 61 -5.48 10.07 10.62
C THR A 61 -6.70 10.40 9.75
N GLU A 62 -7.91 10.02 10.19
CA GLU A 62 -9.14 10.37 9.47
C GLU A 62 -9.27 11.89 9.27
N SER A 63 -8.89 12.68 10.28
CA SER A 63 -8.89 14.14 10.20
C SER A 63 -7.92 14.68 9.16
N MET A 64 -6.71 14.12 9.07
CA MET A 64 -5.72 14.51 8.07
C MET A 64 -6.17 14.14 6.66
N VAL A 65 -6.75 12.96 6.48
CA VAL A 65 -7.28 12.50 5.18
C VAL A 65 -8.44 13.40 4.73
N LYS A 66 -9.40 13.68 5.60
CA LYS A 66 -10.51 14.61 5.31
C LYS A 66 -10.00 16.02 4.99
N GLY A 67 -8.95 16.46 5.65
CA GLY A 67 -8.30 17.76 5.40
C GLY A 67 -7.73 17.91 4.00
N LEU A 68 -7.45 16.81 3.29
CA LEU A 68 -6.95 16.84 1.91
C LEU A 68 -7.97 17.48 0.95
N ALA A 69 -9.26 17.46 1.26
CA ALA A 69 -10.28 18.14 0.46
C ALA A 69 -10.00 19.64 0.29
N GLY A 70 -9.39 20.27 1.30
CA GLY A 70 -9.00 21.69 1.26
C GLY A 70 -7.81 21.98 0.33
N GLU A 71 -7.13 20.97 -0.18
CA GLU A 71 -5.98 21.11 -1.07
C GLU A 71 -6.35 21.08 -2.57
N ALA A 72 -7.62 20.84 -2.90
CA ALA A 72 -8.09 20.71 -4.28
C ALA A 72 -7.68 21.89 -5.19
N ALA A 73 -7.65 23.12 -4.65
CA ALA A 73 -7.24 24.30 -5.40
C ALA A 73 -5.73 24.37 -5.70
N LYS A 74 -4.90 23.66 -4.94
CA LYS A 74 -3.43 23.63 -5.07
C LYS A 74 -2.93 22.40 -5.82
N ALA A 75 -3.74 21.35 -5.86
CA ALA A 75 -3.41 20.09 -6.50
C ALA A 75 -3.78 20.10 -8.00
N PRO A 76 -3.16 19.24 -8.83
CA PRO A 76 -3.51 19.11 -10.25
C PRO A 76 -4.92 18.56 -10.49
N SER A 77 -5.48 17.88 -9.49
CA SER A 77 -6.86 17.36 -9.47
C SER A 77 -7.35 17.28 -8.03
N PRO A 78 -8.69 17.22 -7.80
CA PRO A 78 -9.21 16.94 -6.46
C PRO A 78 -8.69 15.58 -5.94
N PRO A 79 -8.43 15.45 -4.63
CA PRO A 79 -8.04 14.17 -4.05
C PRO A 79 -9.19 13.16 -4.16
N ASP A 80 -8.86 11.91 -4.43
CA ASP A 80 -9.81 10.80 -4.31
C ASP A 80 -9.98 10.45 -2.82
N LEU A 81 -11.15 10.72 -2.29
CA LEU A 81 -11.55 10.42 -0.91
C LEU A 81 -12.70 9.40 -0.86
N SER A 82 -12.94 8.68 -1.96
CA SER A 82 -14.05 7.72 -2.11
C SER A 82 -13.83 6.39 -1.41
N HIS A 83 -12.67 6.18 -0.79
CA HIS A 83 -12.29 4.92 -0.13
C HIS A 83 -11.87 5.18 1.32
N PRO A 84 -12.00 4.17 2.20
CA PRO A 84 -11.51 4.27 3.57
C PRO A 84 -10.02 4.57 3.64
N SER A 85 -9.57 5.23 4.70
CA SER A 85 -8.15 5.34 4.98
C SER A 85 -7.54 3.96 5.24
N MET A 86 -6.25 3.80 4.99
CA MET A 86 -5.54 2.56 5.32
C MET A 86 -5.61 2.26 6.83
N ARG A 87 -5.59 3.30 7.67
CA ARG A 87 -5.78 3.16 9.12
C ARG A 87 -7.12 2.51 9.44
N SER A 88 -8.20 3.01 8.87
CA SER A 88 -9.56 2.49 9.07
C SER A 88 -9.70 1.07 8.55
N TRP A 89 -9.13 0.78 7.37
CA TRP A 89 -9.14 -0.56 6.79
C TRP A 89 -8.40 -1.57 7.70
N LEU A 90 -7.23 -1.21 8.22
CA LEU A 90 -6.46 -2.05 9.13
C LEU A 90 -7.17 -2.28 10.48
N GLU A 91 -7.89 -1.28 10.98
CA GLU A 91 -8.70 -1.41 12.20
C GLU A 91 -9.89 -2.36 12.02
N GLY A 92 -10.45 -2.40 10.81
CA GLY A 92 -11.51 -3.33 10.44
C GLY A 92 -11.02 -4.74 10.06
N LEU A 93 -9.71 -4.93 9.94
CA LEU A 93 -9.12 -6.20 9.56
C LEU A 93 -9.24 -7.20 10.71
N GLY A 94 -9.92 -8.32 10.47
CA GLY A 94 -9.99 -9.42 11.43
C GLY A 94 -8.65 -10.15 11.58
N LYS A 95 -8.63 -11.14 12.48
CA LYS A 95 -7.49 -12.04 12.60
C LYS A 95 -7.26 -12.80 11.30
N GLY A 96 -6.02 -12.82 10.86
CA GLY A 96 -5.60 -13.51 9.66
C GLY A 96 -4.42 -14.45 9.91
N SER A 97 -4.12 -15.24 8.91
CA SER A 97 -2.94 -16.09 8.85
C SER A 97 -2.42 -16.04 7.44
N GLY A 98 -1.18 -16.00 7.21
CA GLY A 98 -0.58 -15.88 5.89
C GLY A 98 0.57 -14.91 5.90
N ARG A 99 1.00 -14.51 4.74
CA ARG A 99 2.15 -13.61 4.57
C ARG A 99 1.67 -12.18 4.33
N ALA A 100 2.46 -11.21 4.81
CA ALA A 100 2.16 -9.82 4.57
C ALA A 100 3.41 -9.00 4.28
N ALA A 101 3.26 -7.95 3.49
CA ALA A 101 4.27 -6.94 3.26
C ALA A 101 3.61 -5.56 3.25
N ALA A 102 4.41 -4.52 3.40
CA ALA A 102 3.91 -3.16 3.40
C ALA A 102 4.80 -2.21 2.60
N PHE A 103 4.19 -1.23 1.97
CA PHE A 103 4.90 -0.17 1.25
C PHE A 103 4.29 1.19 1.53
N GLU A 104 5.04 2.22 1.19
CA GLU A 104 4.58 3.60 1.24
C GLU A 104 5.03 4.38 0.01
N THR A 105 4.30 5.43 -0.34
CA THR A 105 4.77 6.46 -1.26
C THR A 105 5.10 7.70 -0.45
N ARG A 106 6.21 8.39 -0.81
CA ARG A 106 6.70 9.52 -0.02
C ARG A 106 7.65 10.43 -0.78
N ILE A 107 7.77 11.64 -0.29
CA ILE A 107 8.89 12.51 -0.64
C ILE A 107 10.12 12.00 0.16
N TRP A 108 11.29 11.96 -0.48
CA TRP A 108 12.48 11.30 0.06
C TRP A 108 12.95 11.82 1.43
N TRP A 109 12.82 13.14 1.66
CA TRP A 109 13.29 13.79 2.89
C TRP A 109 12.27 13.77 4.05
N SER A 110 11.05 13.33 3.82
CA SER A 110 10.01 13.31 4.86
C SER A 110 10.38 12.34 5.98
N PRO A 111 10.25 12.72 7.26
CA PRO A 111 10.51 11.83 8.38
C PRO A 111 9.36 10.83 8.61
N GLY A 112 9.66 9.77 9.33
CA GLY A 112 8.68 8.78 9.73
C GLY A 112 8.51 7.64 8.74
N SER A 113 7.52 6.78 8.96
CA SER A 113 7.18 5.67 8.07
C SER A 113 5.73 5.22 8.23
N ALA A 114 4.98 5.22 7.14
CA ALA A 114 3.67 4.59 7.05
C ALA A 114 3.80 3.08 6.89
N ALA A 115 4.74 2.60 6.07
CA ALA A 115 4.92 1.18 5.79
C ALA A 115 5.26 0.36 7.05
N LYS A 116 6.10 0.89 7.95
CA LYS A 116 6.39 0.22 9.23
C LYS A 116 5.15 0.09 10.10
N THR A 117 4.33 1.13 10.16
CA THR A 117 3.07 1.13 10.90
C THR A 117 2.08 0.11 10.31
N ILE A 118 1.95 0.07 8.99
CA ILE A 118 1.11 -0.90 8.29
C ILE A 118 1.54 -2.33 8.61
N LEU A 119 2.83 -2.63 8.43
CA LEU A 119 3.35 -3.97 8.69
C LEU A 119 3.17 -4.39 10.15
N GLY A 120 3.40 -3.49 11.10
CA GLY A 120 3.18 -3.74 12.52
C GLY A 120 1.71 -4.10 12.84
N LYS A 121 0.75 -3.42 12.21
CA LYS A 121 -0.68 -3.71 12.37
C LYS A 121 -1.08 -5.05 11.72
N LEU A 122 -0.51 -5.39 10.57
CA LEU A 122 -0.71 -6.70 9.93
C LEU A 122 -0.14 -7.83 10.80
N GLN A 123 1.03 -7.65 11.38
CA GLN A 123 1.61 -8.61 12.33
C GLN A 123 0.73 -8.79 13.58
N ALA A 124 0.21 -7.70 14.13
CA ALA A 124 -0.71 -7.75 15.27
C ALA A 124 -2.03 -8.49 14.93
N ALA A 125 -2.44 -8.46 13.67
CA ALA A 125 -3.59 -9.22 13.17
C ALA A 125 -3.28 -10.70 12.87
N GLY A 126 -2.03 -11.14 13.00
CA GLY A 126 -1.63 -12.55 12.85
C GLY A 126 -0.85 -12.88 11.58
N TYR A 127 -0.57 -11.89 10.72
CA TYR A 127 0.19 -12.13 9.49
C TYR A 127 1.69 -12.20 9.74
N THR A 128 2.39 -13.03 8.96
CA THR A 128 3.85 -13.15 9.03
C THR A 128 4.50 -12.28 7.94
N PRO A 129 5.48 -11.44 8.28
CA PRO A 129 6.16 -10.62 7.29
C PRO A 129 6.80 -11.46 6.16
N ALA A 130 6.54 -11.05 4.92
CA ALA A 130 7.15 -11.63 3.72
C ALA A 130 8.39 -10.86 3.27
N ALA A 131 8.43 -9.57 3.56
CA ALA A 131 9.53 -8.67 3.20
C ALA A 131 9.64 -7.53 4.20
N LYS A 132 10.76 -6.83 4.17
CA LYS A 132 10.91 -5.54 4.88
C LYS A 132 9.99 -4.50 4.26
N PRO A 133 9.50 -3.51 5.05
CA PRO A 133 8.74 -2.39 4.51
C PRO A 133 9.51 -1.66 3.41
N GLU A 134 8.82 -1.35 2.29
CA GLU A 134 9.45 -0.68 1.15
C GLU A 134 8.92 0.74 0.96
N ARG A 135 9.73 1.60 0.37
CA ARG A 135 9.44 3.02 0.15
C ARG A 135 9.60 3.37 -1.33
N PHE A 136 8.58 4.02 -1.89
CA PHE A 136 8.59 4.49 -3.28
C PHE A 136 8.46 6.01 -3.32
N MET A 137 9.29 6.65 -4.10
CA MET A 137 9.49 8.09 -4.07
C MET A 137 8.61 8.84 -5.06
N VAL A 138 8.00 9.91 -4.60
CA VAL A 138 7.33 10.92 -5.43
C VAL A 138 8.18 12.18 -5.51
N LYS A 139 8.04 12.92 -6.63
CA LYS A 139 8.77 14.17 -6.85
C LYS A 139 8.26 15.32 -5.99
N GLY A 140 6.98 15.29 -5.65
CA GLY A 140 6.32 16.30 -4.85
C GLY A 140 5.06 15.74 -4.18
N ARG A 141 4.35 16.57 -3.41
CA ARG A 141 3.20 16.17 -2.60
C ARG A 141 2.10 15.42 -3.39
N TYR A 142 1.86 15.82 -4.63
CA TYR A 142 0.82 15.23 -5.49
C TYR A 142 1.38 14.31 -6.57
N GLY A 143 2.65 14.05 -6.56
CA GLY A 143 3.37 13.30 -7.58
C GLY A 143 4.16 14.22 -8.52
N PRO A 144 4.53 13.70 -9.68
CA PRO A 144 4.44 12.31 -10.08
C PRO A 144 5.42 11.40 -9.32
N LEU A 145 5.36 10.11 -9.56
CA LEU A 145 6.38 9.17 -9.10
C LEU A 145 7.74 9.53 -9.70
N LYS A 146 8.82 9.31 -8.98
CA LYS A 146 10.17 9.43 -9.55
C LYS A 146 10.37 8.38 -10.64
N ASP A 147 11.24 8.69 -11.59
CA ASP A 147 11.60 7.80 -12.69
C ASP A 147 12.18 6.48 -12.12
N GLY A 148 11.76 5.35 -12.70
CA GLY A 148 12.21 4.02 -12.28
C GLY A 148 11.45 3.40 -11.11
N GLU A 149 10.55 4.12 -10.45
CA GLU A 149 9.84 3.59 -9.27
C GLU A 149 8.82 2.50 -9.62
N LEU A 150 8.18 2.57 -10.79
CA LEU A 150 7.26 1.51 -11.24
C LEU A 150 8.01 0.21 -11.53
N GLU A 151 9.15 0.29 -12.21
CA GLU A 151 10.01 -0.86 -12.48
C GLU A 151 10.56 -1.46 -11.19
N ARG A 152 10.94 -0.61 -10.23
CA ARG A 152 11.41 -1.05 -8.92
C ARG A 152 10.28 -1.72 -8.11
N ALA A 153 9.08 -1.21 -8.19
CA ALA A 153 7.89 -1.79 -7.55
C ALA A 153 7.56 -3.18 -8.14
N LYS A 154 7.61 -3.29 -9.47
CA LYS A 154 7.42 -4.57 -10.16
C LYS A 154 8.51 -5.59 -9.78
N ALA A 155 9.77 -5.16 -9.74
CA ALA A 155 10.88 -6.02 -9.32
C ALA A 155 10.71 -6.51 -7.88
N TRP A 156 10.31 -5.63 -6.95
CA TRP A 156 10.04 -6.01 -5.57
C TRP A 156 8.90 -7.03 -5.43
N GLY A 157 7.84 -6.88 -6.24
CA GLY A 157 6.77 -7.88 -6.34
C GLY A 157 7.27 -9.25 -6.79
N ALA A 158 8.11 -9.27 -7.83
CA ALA A 158 8.69 -10.50 -8.36
C ALA A 158 9.64 -11.18 -7.36
N GLU A 159 10.42 -10.40 -6.62
CA GLU A 159 11.30 -10.92 -5.56
C GLU A 159 10.51 -11.59 -4.43
N MET A 160 9.40 -10.98 -4.00
CA MET A 160 8.50 -11.58 -3.00
C MET A 160 7.90 -12.90 -3.51
N ALA A 161 7.40 -12.91 -4.75
CA ALA A 161 6.83 -14.11 -5.36
C ALA A 161 7.87 -15.24 -5.42
N LYS A 162 9.09 -14.93 -5.84
CA LYS A 162 10.21 -15.90 -5.90
C LYS A 162 10.56 -16.43 -4.51
N ALA A 163 10.67 -15.55 -3.51
CA ALA A 163 11.01 -15.95 -2.14
C ALA A 163 9.96 -16.87 -1.53
N LEU A 164 8.68 -16.63 -1.81
CA LEU A 164 7.58 -17.44 -1.29
C LEU A 164 7.38 -18.75 -2.06
N SER A 165 7.69 -18.77 -3.36
CA SER A 165 7.60 -19.99 -4.19
C SER A 165 8.79 -20.94 -4.00
N GLY A 166 9.95 -20.42 -3.62
CA GLY A 166 11.17 -21.17 -3.42
C GLY A 166 11.34 -21.77 -2.02
N GLN A 167 10.35 -21.61 -1.15
CA GLN A 167 10.33 -22.30 0.14
C GLN A 167 9.76 -23.72 -0.07
N PRO A 168 10.58 -24.75 0.23
CA PRO A 168 10.12 -26.13 0.15
C PRO A 168 8.99 -26.42 1.12
#